data_60a84a40b10980f69be27d14d2e66228
#
_entry.id   60a84a40b10980f69be27d14d2e66228
#
_cell.length_a   1.000
_cell.length_b   1.000
_cell.length_c   1.000
_cell.angle_alpha   90.00
_cell.angle_beta   90.00
_cell.angle_gamma   90.00
#
_symmetry.space_group_name_H-M   'P 1'
#
loop_
_entity.id
_entity.type
_entity.pdbx_description
1 polymer ?
#
loop_
_entity_poly.entity_id
_entity_poly.type
_entity_poly.pdbx_seq_one_letter_code
_entity_poly.pdbx_strand_id
1 'polypeptide(L)'
;MKRRKFLGALASASVGMSLKGSLAETARAQAAHPAPAERPATAGEFRENSAIVLVHAAWADGSCWSNIVLPLERRGLKVICAPIPLTSLTDDATALSQALERTSGPVVLVGHAYSGAVIAAVREDRVKSLVYVTALAPDEGETVAKVFYRDTPSPEQPKMVPDSHGFVWMPDDAFRRALVQNASPDQARIAAAVQRPLSVHCIQEPAPAPLWKSKPSWYLVAEDDRMINPKTQRFMANRMHATVRPHPVDHTPMYSTPTAVVDVILEAARKTLAQDSSYGN
;
A
#
# COMPACT_ATOMS: atom_id res chain seq x y z
N MET A 1 33.47 53.75 12.55
CA MET A 1 33.49 55.08 11.86
C MET A 1 32.94 54.97 10.48
N LYS A 2 32.02 55.92 10.15
CA LYS A 2 31.43 56.34 8.86
C LYS A 2 30.30 55.49 8.27
N ARG A 3 29.08 55.92 8.61
CA ARG A 3 27.83 55.83 7.83
C ARG A 3 27.99 56.61 6.51
N ARG A 4 27.34 56.13 5.45
CA ARG A 4 26.82 57.02 4.39
C ARG A 4 25.48 56.48 3.88
N LYS A 5 24.45 57.30 4.15
CA LYS A 5 23.13 57.30 3.53
C LYS A 5 23.23 57.91 2.14
N PHE A 6 22.44 57.41 1.18
CA PHE A 6 21.98 58.23 0.05
C PHE A 6 20.50 57.98 -0.20
N LEU A 7 19.77 59.06 -0.02
CA LEU A 7 18.38 59.25 -0.49
C LEU A 7 18.42 59.97 -1.85
N GLY A 8 17.41 59.76 -2.66
CA GLY A 8 17.02 60.58 -3.80
C GLY A 8 16.41 59.71 -4.89
N ALA A 9 15.31 59.95 -5.46
CA ALA A 9 14.18 60.86 -5.45
C ALA A 9 13.33 60.44 -6.65
N LEU A 10 12.03 60.60 -6.51
CA LEU A 10 10.93 60.35 -7.47
C LEU A 10 11.12 61.01 -8.83
N ALA A 11 10.66 60.33 -9.91
CA ALA A 11 10.03 61.02 -11.03
C ALA A 11 8.94 60.16 -11.66
N SER A 12 7.73 60.64 -11.59
CA SER A 12 6.53 60.13 -12.24
C SER A 12 6.54 60.49 -13.74
N ALA A 13 6.15 59.61 -14.60
CA ALA A 13 5.65 59.94 -15.94
C ALA A 13 4.53 58.93 -16.32
N SER A 14 3.31 59.43 -16.27
CA SER A 14 2.12 58.83 -16.83
C SER A 14 2.06 59.09 -18.33
N VAL A 15 1.99 58.00 -19.14
CA VAL A 15 1.47 58.07 -20.53
C VAL A 15 0.43 56.94 -20.66
N GLY A 16 -0.81 57.37 -20.80
CA GLY A 16 -1.90 56.50 -21.11
C GLY A 16 -1.90 56.17 -22.61
N MET A 17 -2.16 54.90 -22.90
CA MET A 17 -2.61 54.49 -24.23
C MET A 17 -3.56 53.33 -24.11
N SER A 18 -4.84 53.65 -24.39
CA SER A 18 -5.97 52.72 -24.48
C SER A 18 -5.84 51.90 -25.73
N LEU A 19 -5.81 50.57 -25.63
CA LEU A 19 -6.09 49.65 -26.74
C LEU A 19 -7.07 48.58 -26.24
N LYS A 20 -8.33 48.76 -26.63
CA LYS A 20 -9.36 47.73 -26.59
C LYS A 20 -8.96 46.64 -27.59
N GLY A 21 -8.67 45.45 -27.11
CA GLY A 21 -8.53 44.22 -27.89
C GLY A 21 -9.20 43.08 -27.15
N SER A 22 -10.43 42.81 -27.57
CA SER A 22 -11.21 41.65 -27.15
C SER A 22 -10.54 40.38 -27.70
N LEU A 23 -10.01 39.56 -26.83
CA LEU A 23 -9.73 38.14 -27.11
C LEU A 23 -10.49 37.31 -26.10
N ALA A 24 -11.68 36.88 -26.51
CA ALA A 24 -12.43 35.82 -25.84
C ALA A 24 -11.66 34.52 -26.08
N GLU A 25 -10.81 34.16 -25.16
CA GLU A 25 -10.16 32.87 -25.12
C GLU A 25 -11.12 31.88 -24.46
N THR A 26 -11.78 31.10 -25.32
CA THR A 26 -12.65 29.97 -24.93
C THR A 26 -11.78 28.92 -24.22
N ALA A 27 -11.66 29.01 -22.90
CA ALA A 27 -11.27 27.92 -22.07
C ALA A 27 -12.31 26.81 -22.17
N ARG A 28 -12.07 25.83 -23.04
CA ARG A 28 -12.79 24.56 -23.05
C ARG A 28 -12.46 23.85 -21.75
N ALA A 29 -13.32 24.01 -20.76
CA ALA A 29 -13.34 23.14 -19.58
C ALA A 29 -13.54 21.70 -20.09
N GLN A 30 -12.49 20.89 -20.02
CA GLN A 30 -12.60 19.45 -20.16
C GLN A 30 -13.48 18.98 -19.01
N ALA A 31 -14.71 18.61 -19.34
CA ALA A 31 -15.62 17.97 -18.40
C ALA A 31 -14.94 16.67 -17.91
N ALA A 32 -14.49 16.69 -16.68
CA ALA A 32 -14.09 15.49 -15.97
C ALA A 32 -15.30 14.54 -16.02
N HIS A 33 -15.12 13.36 -16.59
CA HIS A 33 -16.13 12.31 -16.51
C HIS A 33 -16.41 12.07 -15.01
N PRO A 34 -17.67 12.14 -14.56
CA PRO A 34 -17.99 11.76 -13.20
C PRO A 34 -17.57 10.30 -13.02
N ALA A 35 -16.75 10.04 -12.01
CA ALA A 35 -16.47 8.68 -11.58
C ALA A 35 -17.80 7.94 -11.38
N PRO A 36 -17.91 6.65 -11.74
CA PRO A 36 -19.14 5.90 -11.56
C PRO A 36 -19.56 6.03 -10.09
N ALA A 37 -20.79 6.43 -9.86
CA ALA A 37 -21.36 6.64 -8.55
C ALA A 37 -21.19 5.34 -7.74
N GLU A 38 -20.31 5.36 -6.72
CA GLU A 38 -20.14 4.28 -5.78
C GLU A 38 -21.52 4.01 -5.15
N ARG A 39 -22.00 2.77 -5.24
CA ARG A 39 -23.22 2.37 -4.54
C ARG A 39 -23.04 2.70 -3.04
N PRO A 40 -23.99 3.44 -2.42
CA PRO A 40 -23.91 3.69 -0.99
C PRO A 40 -23.84 2.35 -0.24
N ALA A 41 -23.06 2.33 0.85
CA ALA A 41 -22.98 1.19 1.73
C ALA A 41 -24.41 0.78 2.13
N THR A 42 -24.80 -0.46 1.86
CA THR A 42 -26.01 -1.04 2.43
C THR A 42 -25.70 -1.27 3.91
N ALA A 43 -26.38 -0.52 4.79
CA ALA A 43 -26.29 -0.76 6.23
C ALA A 43 -26.57 -2.26 6.47
N GLY A 44 -25.59 -2.99 7.07
CA GLY A 44 -25.71 -4.42 7.34
C GLY A 44 -25.02 -5.38 6.38
N GLU A 45 -24.19 -4.89 5.41
CA GLU A 45 -23.42 -5.81 4.54
C GLU A 45 -22.43 -6.66 5.36
N PHE A 46 -21.78 -6.08 6.37
CA PHE A 46 -20.77 -6.76 7.20
C PHE A 46 -21.24 -6.92 8.66
N ARG A 47 -20.70 -7.93 9.36
CA ARG A 47 -20.92 -8.11 10.80
C ARG A 47 -20.45 -6.88 11.57
N GLU A 48 -21.12 -6.63 12.68
CA GLU A 48 -20.80 -5.49 13.55
C GLU A 48 -19.31 -5.48 13.94
N ASN A 49 -18.72 -4.29 13.98
CA ASN A 49 -17.31 -4.07 14.31
C ASN A 49 -16.30 -4.78 13.36
N SER A 50 -16.74 -5.21 12.17
CA SER A 50 -15.85 -5.75 11.15
C SER A 50 -14.75 -4.76 10.80
N ALA A 51 -13.51 -5.22 10.69
CA ALA A 51 -12.36 -4.38 10.45
C ALA A 51 -11.44 -4.92 9.34
N ILE A 52 -10.80 -3.98 8.64
CA ILE A 52 -9.67 -4.22 7.75
C ILE A 52 -8.42 -3.64 8.41
N VAL A 53 -7.39 -4.46 8.57
CA VAL A 53 -6.09 -4.00 9.08
C VAL A 53 -5.07 -4.08 7.95
N LEU A 54 -4.58 -2.91 7.53
CA LEU A 54 -3.66 -2.71 6.42
C LEU A 54 -2.23 -2.62 6.95
N VAL A 55 -1.32 -3.42 6.41
CA VAL A 55 0.08 -3.48 6.85
C VAL A 55 0.99 -3.07 5.69
N HIS A 56 1.77 -2.01 5.91
CA HIS A 56 2.65 -1.42 4.89
C HIS A 56 3.89 -2.28 4.62
N ALA A 57 4.49 -2.09 3.45
CA ALA A 57 5.71 -2.77 3.02
C ALA A 57 7.00 -2.19 3.65
N ALA A 58 8.14 -2.80 3.31
CA ALA A 58 9.45 -2.16 3.39
C ALA A 58 9.44 -0.83 2.63
N TRP A 59 10.25 0.12 3.07
CA TRP A 59 10.41 1.46 2.46
C TRP A 59 9.10 2.25 2.36
N ALA A 60 8.12 1.94 3.21
CA ALA A 60 6.84 2.62 3.26
C ALA A 60 6.39 2.83 4.72
N ASP A 61 5.30 3.54 4.88
CA ASP A 61 4.54 3.65 6.13
C ASP A 61 3.04 3.57 5.86
N GLY A 62 2.22 3.79 6.86
CA GLY A 62 0.75 3.70 6.74
C GLY A 62 0.15 4.66 5.70
N SER A 63 0.85 5.72 5.30
CA SER A 63 0.35 6.69 4.30
C SER A 63 0.22 6.09 2.90
N CYS A 64 0.94 4.99 2.60
CA CYS A 64 0.80 4.29 1.32
C CYS A 64 -0.64 3.81 1.06
N TRP A 65 -1.45 3.65 2.10
CA TRP A 65 -2.83 3.19 2.03
C TRP A 65 -3.87 4.33 1.90
N SER A 66 -3.45 5.58 1.75
CA SER A 66 -4.33 6.76 1.75
C SER A 66 -5.49 6.67 0.73
N ASN A 67 -5.25 6.08 -0.45
CA ASN A 67 -6.30 5.89 -1.47
C ASN A 67 -7.21 4.68 -1.19
N ILE A 68 -6.90 3.85 -0.19
CA ILE A 68 -7.62 2.61 0.13
C ILE A 68 -8.54 2.81 1.34
N VAL A 69 -8.13 3.63 2.32
CA VAL A 69 -8.85 3.81 3.60
C VAL A 69 -10.29 4.26 3.37
N LEU A 70 -10.50 5.42 2.76
CA LEU A 70 -11.83 5.99 2.60
C LEU A 70 -12.80 5.13 1.76
N PRO A 71 -12.39 4.51 0.64
CA PRO A 71 -13.25 3.59 -0.09
C PRO A 71 -13.77 2.41 0.75
N LEU A 72 -12.94 1.87 1.66
CA LEU A 72 -13.35 0.79 2.55
C LEU A 72 -14.25 1.30 3.70
N GLU A 73 -13.95 2.45 4.29
CA GLU A 73 -14.78 3.06 5.36
C GLU A 73 -16.18 3.43 4.85
N ARG A 74 -16.30 3.90 3.61
CA ARG A 74 -17.61 4.16 2.96
C ARG A 74 -18.46 2.90 2.80
N ARG A 75 -17.88 1.70 2.95
CA ARG A 75 -18.59 0.41 2.96
C ARG A 75 -18.93 -0.06 4.37
N GLY A 76 -18.74 0.78 5.39
CA GLY A 76 -19.06 0.47 6.78
C GLY A 76 -18.01 -0.40 7.48
N LEU A 77 -16.81 -0.54 6.92
CA LEU A 77 -15.69 -1.27 7.52
C LEU A 77 -14.83 -0.32 8.34
N LYS A 78 -14.44 -0.73 9.54
CA LYS A 78 -13.39 -0.03 10.29
C LYS A 78 -12.03 -0.30 9.65
N VAL A 79 -11.25 0.75 9.36
CA VAL A 79 -9.92 0.60 8.73
C VAL A 79 -8.83 1.03 9.70
N ILE A 80 -7.77 0.23 9.83
CA ILE A 80 -6.58 0.52 10.64
C ILE A 80 -5.35 0.28 9.79
N CYS A 81 -4.48 1.29 9.64
CA CYS A 81 -3.13 1.11 9.13
C CYS A 81 -2.22 0.77 10.32
N ALA A 82 -1.73 -0.47 10.37
CA ALA A 82 -0.86 -0.93 11.44
C ALA A 82 0.57 -0.40 11.23
N PRO A 83 1.15 0.32 12.21
CA PRO A 83 2.55 0.74 12.15
C PRO A 83 3.45 -0.43 12.56
N ILE A 84 4.23 -0.95 11.63
CA ILE A 84 5.26 -1.96 11.94
C ILE A 84 6.65 -1.31 11.94
N PRO A 85 7.56 -1.71 12.84
CA PRO A 85 8.87 -1.05 13.01
C PRO A 85 9.88 -1.34 11.90
N LEU A 86 9.77 -2.45 11.16
CA LEU A 86 10.71 -2.93 10.15
C LEU A 86 12.09 -3.30 10.76
N THR A 87 12.10 -3.85 11.98
CA THR A 87 13.31 -4.23 12.73
C THR A 87 13.58 -5.73 12.69
N SER A 88 12.55 -6.57 12.78
CA SER A 88 12.60 -8.03 12.58
C SER A 88 11.20 -8.55 12.25
N LEU A 89 11.08 -9.77 11.73
CA LEU A 89 9.76 -10.38 11.48
C LEU A 89 8.97 -10.56 12.79
N THR A 90 9.67 -10.94 13.86
CA THR A 90 9.07 -11.09 15.20
C THR A 90 8.58 -9.77 15.78
N ASP A 91 9.37 -8.70 15.70
CA ASP A 91 8.96 -7.37 16.18
C ASP A 91 7.77 -6.83 15.39
N ASP A 92 7.80 -7.01 14.07
CA ASP A 92 6.73 -6.55 13.18
C ASP A 92 5.42 -7.32 13.42
N ALA A 93 5.47 -8.63 13.65
CA ALA A 93 4.31 -9.42 14.02
C ALA A 93 3.77 -9.02 15.42
N THR A 94 4.65 -8.69 16.35
CA THR A 94 4.27 -8.18 17.68
C THR A 94 3.57 -6.83 17.56
N ALA A 95 4.10 -5.90 16.79
CA ALA A 95 3.50 -4.60 16.55
C ALA A 95 2.12 -4.72 15.85
N LEU A 96 1.99 -5.66 14.91
CA LEU A 96 0.70 -5.97 14.28
C LEU A 96 -0.29 -6.53 15.30
N SER A 97 0.13 -7.43 16.19
CA SER A 97 -0.73 -7.97 17.26
C SER A 97 -1.25 -6.86 18.18
N GLN A 98 -0.39 -5.91 18.57
CA GLN A 98 -0.80 -4.72 19.33
C GLN A 98 -1.78 -3.83 18.56
N ALA A 99 -1.59 -3.64 17.25
CA ALA A 99 -2.53 -2.89 16.43
C ALA A 99 -3.91 -3.58 16.35
N LEU A 100 -3.96 -4.92 16.40
CA LEU A 100 -5.19 -5.71 16.44
C LEU A 100 -5.99 -5.51 17.73
N GLU A 101 -5.39 -5.12 18.84
CA GLU A 101 -6.10 -4.77 20.08
C GLU A 101 -7.07 -3.58 19.89
N ARG A 102 -6.88 -2.76 18.87
CA ARG A 102 -7.79 -1.67 18.49
C ARG A 102 -9.05 -2.15 17.76
N THR A 103 -9.17 -3.44 17.49
CA THR A 103 -10.35 -4.08 16.89
C THR A 103 -11.13 -4.88 17.92
N SER A 104 -12.45 -5.02 17.74
CA SER A 104 -13.30 -5.82 18.63
C SER A 104 -14.09 -6.89 17.88
N GLY A 105 -14.24 -6.76 16.56
CA GLY A 105 -14.97 -7.70 15.70
C GLY A 105 -14.04 -8.54 14.81
N PRO A 106 -14.61 -9.24 13.82
CA PRO A 106 -13.84 -10.04 12.86
C PRO A 106 -13.00 -9.15 11.93
N VAL A 107 -11.84 -9.67 11.53
CA VAL A 107 -10.81 -8.90 10.83
C VAL A 107 -10.40 -9.60 9.52
N VAL A 108 -10.19 -8.79 8.47
CA VAL A 108 -9.34 -9.15 7.32
C VAL A 108 -7.99 -8.47 7.49
N LEU A 109 -6.90 -9.23 7.43
CA LEU A 109 -5.55 -8.69 7.37
C LEU A 109 -5.12 -8.49 5.92
N VAL A 110 -4.53 -7.35 5.61
CA VAL A 110 -4.02 -7.02 4.28
C VAL A 110 -2.54 -6.69 4.39
N GLY A 111 -1.69 -7.45 3.71
CA GLY A 111 -0.24 -7.22 3.68
C GLY A 111 0.25 -6.85 2.29
N HIS A 112 1.07 -5.80 2.19
CA HIS A 112 1.77 -5.41 0.98
C HIS A 112 3.23 -5.86 1.02
N ALA A 113 3.72 -6.46 -0.05
CA ALA A 113 5.11 -6.86 -0.23
C ALA A 113 5.67 -7.67 0.96
N TYR A 114 6.67 -7.16 1.69
CA TYR A 114 7.24 -7.78 2.88
C TYR A 114 6.17 -8.18 3.90
N SER A 115 5.17 -7.36 4.11
CA SER A 115 4.17 -7.59 5.16
C SER A 115 3.23 -8.76 4.92
N GLY A 116 3.30 -9.41 3.77
CA GLY A 116 2.67 -10.71 3.59
C GLY A 116 3.22 -11.76 4.57
N ALA A 117 4.53 -11.72 4.87
CA ALA A 117 5.13 -12.55 5.92
C ALA A 117 4.65 -12.15 7.33
N VAL A 118 4.50 -10.84 7.58
CA VAL A 118 4.05 -10.31 8.88
C VAL A 118 2.61 -10.73 9.18
N ILE A 119 1.67 -10.57 8.23
CA ILE A 119 0.27 -10.97 8.44
C ILE A 119 0.10 -12.48 8.59
N ALA A 120 1.03 -13.27 8.05
CA ALA A 120 1.04 -14.72 8.22
C ALA A 120 1.60 -15.17 9.57
N ALA A 121 2.40 -14.34 10.23
CA ALA A 121 3.09 -14.68 11.48
C ALA A 121 2.24 -14.46 12.76
N VAL A 122 1.17 -13.67 12.68
CA VAL A 122 0.32 -13.41 13.85
C VAL A 122 -0.58 -14.61 14.20
N ARG A 123 -1.03 -14.64 15.48
CA ARG A 123 -1.99 -15.63 16.00
C ARG A 123 -3.13 -14.85 16.66
N GLU A 124 -4.26 -14.77 15.93
CA GLU A 124 -5.43 -14.03 16.39
C GLU A 124 -6.72 -14.64 15.81
N ASP A 125 -7.58 -15.14 16.65
CA ASP A 125 -8.80 -15.86 16.26
C ASP A 125 -9.81 -14.97 15.52
N ARG A 126 -9.78 -13.66 15.77
CA ARG A 126 -10.62 -12.68 15.06
C ARG A 126 -10.23 -12.51 13.61
N VAL A 127 -9.03 -12.89 13.21
CA VAL A 127 -8.62 -12.89 11.80
C VAL A 127 -9.37 -13.97 11.05
N LYS A 128 -10.16 -13.57 10.07
CA LYS A 128 -11.01 -14.46 9.26
C LYS A 128 -10.44 -14.75 7.89
N SER A 129 -9.64 -13.84 7.34
CA SER A 129 -8.97 -14.02 6.06
C SER A 129 -7.75 -13.12 5.90
N LEU A 130 -6.93 -13.46 4.91
CA LEU A 130 -5.71 -12.73 4.56
C LEU A 130 -5.79 -12.26 3.11
N VAL A 131 -5.34 -11.04 2.87
CA VAL A 131 -5.20 -10.47 1.51
C VAL A 131 -3.74 -10.10 1.28
N TYR A 132 -3.17 -10.66 0.24
CA TYR A 132 -1.79 -10.44 -0.19
C TYR A 132 -1.80 -9.50 -1.40
N VAL A 133 -1.29 -8.28 -1.22
CA VAL A 133 -1.14 -7.32 -2.31
C VAL A 133 0.32 -7.36 -2.76
N THR A 134 0.61 -8.00 -3.91
CA THR A 134 1.99 -8.14 -4.41
C THR A 134 2.98 -8.62 -3.33
N ALA A 135 2.59 -9.58 -2.49
CA ALA A 135 3.22 -9.79 -1.20
C ALA A 135 3.99 -11.10 -1.08
N LEU A 136 4.96 -11.16 -0.17
CA LEU A 136 5.76 -12.34 0.10
C LEU A 136 5.06 -13.24 1.13
N ALA A 137 5.02 -14.54 0.84
CA ALA A 137 4.37 -15.52 1.69
C ALA A 137 5.30 -16.74 1.92
N PRO A 138 6.31 -16.60 2.80
CA PRO A 138 7.17 -17.71 3.16
C PRO A 138 6.38 -18.81 3.87
N ASP A 139 6.81 -20.05 3.70
CA ASP A 139 6.36 -21.18 4.49
C ASP A 139 7.19 -21.31 5.78
N GLU A 140 6.77 -22.16 6.68
CA GLU A 140 7.46 -22.45 7.95
C GLU A 140 8.96 -22.80 7.70
N GLY A 141 9.84 -22.11 8.41
CA GLY A 141 11.28 -22.25 8.27
C GLY A 141 11.90 -21.59 7.03
N GLU A 142 11.09 -21.06 6.10
CA GLU A 142 11.62 -20.25 5.02
C GLU A 142 11.89 -18.82 5.49
N THR A 143 12.87 -18.16 4.88
CA THR A 143 13.08 -16.72 5.06
C THR A 143 12.41 -15.93 3.96
N VAL A 144 12.08 -14.66 4.25
CA VAL A 144 11.56 -13.73 3.23
C VAL A 144 12.54 -13.59 2.06
N ALA A 145 13.84 -13.51 2.33
CA ALA A 145 14.89 -13.45 1.31
C ALA A 145 14.89 -14.67 0.39
N LYS A 146 14.74 -15.88 0.95
CA LYS A 146 14.70 -17.13 0.16
C LYS A 146 13.56 -17.11 -0.85
N VAL A 147 12.38 -16.65 -0.45
CA VAL A 147 11.21 -16.58 -1.33
C VAL A 147 11.34 -15.44 -2.33
N PHE A 148 11.85 -14.28 -1.91
CA PHE A 148 12.03 -13.11 -2.76
C PHE A 148 12.98 -13.37 -3.94
N TYR A 149 14.06 -14.09 -3.71
CA TYR A 149 15.06 -14.44 -4.72
C TYR A 149 14.82 -15.82 -5.38
N ARG A 150 13.62 -16.37 -5.25
CA ARG A 150 13.28 -17.68 -5.84
C ARG A 150 13.42 -17.69 -7.36
N ASP A 151 12.91 -16.69 -8.03
CA ASP A 151 13.00 -16.52 -9.48
C ASP A 151 13.94 -15.36 -9.82
N THR A 152 14.44 -15.33 -11.05
CA THR A 152 15.38 -14.28 -11.49
C THR A 152 14.79 -12.90 -11.26
N PRO A 153 15.49 -12.00 -10.56
CA PRO A 153 15.04 -10.64 -10.35
C PRO A 153 14.82 -9.87 -11.66
N SER A 154 13.94 -8.88 -11.63
CA SER A 154 13.81 -7.92 -12.72
C SER A 154 15.14 -7.20 -12.95
N PRO A 155 15.54 -6.89 -14.19
CA PRO A 155 16.71 -6.04 -14.45
C PRO A 155 16.61 -4.65 -13.79
N GLU A 156 15.40 -4.19 -13.52
CA GLU A 156 15.12 -2.91 -12.87
C GLU A 156 15.23 -2.97 -11.34
N GLN A 157 15.28 -4.18 -10.76
CA GLN A 157 15.40 -4.34 -9.32
C GLN A 157 16.75 -3.82 -8.82
N PRO A 158 16.79 -2.94 -7.80
CA PRO A 158 18.05 -2.45 -7.27
C PRO A 158 18.78 -3.54 -6.47
N LYS A 159 20.09 -3.39 -6.36
CA LYS A 159 20.87 -4.18 -5.41
C LYS A 159 20.56 -3.70 -3.99
N MET A 160 20.14 -4.61 -3.14
CA MET A 160 19.86 -4.35 -1.73
C MET A 160 21.15 -4.45 -0.94
N VAL A 161 21.73 -3.32 -0.55
CA VAL A 161 22.98 -3.26 0.21
C VAL A 161 22.68 -2.67 1.60
N PRO A 162 22.92 -3.41 2.68
CA PRO A 162 22.76 -2.89 4.04
C PRO A 162 23.80 -1.80 4.34
N ASP A 163 23.39 -0.81 5.13
CA ASP A 163 24.29 0.16 5.72
C ASP A 163 25.11 -0.45 6.90
N SER A 164 25.95 0.36 7.56
CA SER A 164 26.77 -0.08 8.70
C SER A 164 25.96 -0.51 9.93
N HIS A 165 24.66 -0.22 9.96
CA HIS A 165 23.74 -0.60 11.04
C HIS A 165 22.85 -1.79 10.67
N GLY A 166 23.03 -2.37 9.48
CA GLY A 166 22.24 -3.49 9.00
C GLY A 166 20.87 -3.11 8.44
N PHE A 167 20.68 -1.83 8.06
CA PHE A 167 19.45 -1.36 7.43
C PHE A 167 19.63 -1.15 5.93
N VAL A 168 18.63 -1.50 5.17
CA VAL A 168 18.56 -1.32 3.71
C VAL A 168 17.65 -0.15 3.39
N TRP A 169 18.20 0.86 2.73
CA TRP A 169 17.47 1.96 2.13
C TRP A 169 17.26 1.70 0.65
N MET A 170 16.10 2.09 0.13
CA MET A 170 15.86 2.06 -1.31
C MET A 170 16.57 3.26 -1.96
N PRO A 171 17.47 3.04 -2.94
CA PRO A 171 18.11 4.13 -3.67
C PRO A 171 17.08 5.00 -4.39
N ASP A 172 17.28 6.33 -4.40
CA ASP A 172 16.32 7.30 -4.95
C ASP A 172 15.96 7.04 -6.41
N ASP A 173 16.95 6.68 -7.23
CA ASP A 173 16.74 6.36 -8.64
C ASP A 173 15.94 5.07 -8.84
N ALA A 174 16.16 4.09 -8.00
CA ALA A 174 15.46 2.81 -8.02
C ALA A 174 14.06 2.91 -7.44
N PHE A 175 13.83 3.81 -6.48
CA PHE A 175 12.54 3.99 -5.84
C PHE A 175 11.44 4.23 -6.89
N ARG A 176 11.66 5.19 -7.79
CA ARG A 176 10.72 5.49 -8.87
C ARG A 176 10.73 4.43 -9.98
N ARG A 177 11.89 3.87 -10.31
CA ARG A 177 12.04 2.95 -11.44
C ARG A 177 11.44 1.57 -11.18
N ALA A 178 11.54 1.08 -9.94
CA ALA A 178 11.17 -0.30 -9.60
C ALA A 178 10.02 -0.39 -8.58
N LEU A 179 9.96 0.48 -7.58
CA LEU A 179 9.00 0.37 -6.48
C LEU A 179 7.66 1.04 -6.81
N VAL A 180 7.67 2.28 -7.31
CA VAL A 180 6.48 3.11 -7.56
C VAL A 180 6.41 3.58 -9.02
N GLN A 181 6.68 2.70 -9.95
CA GLN A 181 6.93 3.05 -11.37
C GLN A 181 5.74 3.74 -12.06
N ASN A 182 4.52 3.44 -11.66
CA ASN A 182 3.28 3.98 -12.24
C ASN A 182 2.62 5.05 -11.35
N ALA A 183 3.22 5.41 -10.21
CA ALA A 183 2.75 6.53 -9.41
C ALA A 183 3.03 7.88 -10.09
N SER A 184 2.22 8.90 -9.79
CA SER A 184 2.50 10.25 -10.26
C SER A 184 3.86 10.76 -9.72
N PRO A 185 4.51 11.73 -10.38
CA PRO A 185 5.78 12.27 -9.90
C PRO A 185 5.71 12.81 -8.46
N ASP A 186 4.58 13.40 -8.05
CA ASP A 186 4.40 13.92 -6.71
C ASP A 186 4.21 12.80 -5.69
N GLN A 187 3.40 11.80 -6.01
CA GLN A 187 3.25 10.61 -5.16
C GLN A 187 4.59 9.88 -4.98
N ALA A 188 5.37 9.71 -6.04
CA ALA A 188 6.68 9.07 -5.97
C ALA A 188 7.66 9.86 -5.08
N ARG A 189 7.66 11.20 -5.15
CA ARG A 189 8.48 12.06 -4.28
C ARG A 189 8.06 11.97 -2.83
N ILE A 190 6.75 12.00 -2.54
CA ILE A 190 6.23 11.86 -1.18
C ILE A 190 6.60 10.47 -0.63
N ALA A 191 6.35 9.40 -1.40
CA ALA A 191 6.65 8.05 -0.97
C ALA A 191 8.15 7.84 -0.68
N ALA A 192 9.05 8.41 -1.50
CA ALA A 192 10.49 8.38 -1.24
C ALA A 192 10.87 9.17 0.03
N ALA A 193 10.23 10.31 0.28
CA ALA A 193 10.55 11.15 1.43
C ALA A 193 10.14 10.53 2.78
N VAL A 194 9.07 9.71 2.79
CA VAL A 194 8.57 9.04 4.00
C VAL A 194 9.08 7.61 4.14
N GLN A 195 9.98 7.15 3.26
CA GLN A 195 10.48 5.78 3.32
C GLN A 195 11.11 5.46 4.67
N ARG A 196 10.89 4.24 5.11
CA ARG A 196 11.49 3.68 6.32
C ARG A 196 12.45 2.55 5.95
N PRO A 197 13.68 2.52 6.48
CA PRO A 197 14.62 1.47 6.14
C PRO A 197 14.16 0.11 6.66
N LEU A 198 14.53 -0.94 5.94
CA LEU A 198 14.27 -2.32 6.33
C LEU A 198 15.51 -2.92 6.99
N SER A 199 15.39 -3.44 8.20
CA SER A 199 16.45 -4.25 8.82
C SER A 199 16.64 -5.58 8.07
N VAL A 200 17.89 -6.02 7.92
CA VAL A 200 18.18 -7.33 7.33
C VAL A 200 17.55 -8.49 8.12
N HIS A 201 17.29 -8.31 9.41
CA HIS A 201 16.62 -9.32 10.25
C HIS A 201 15.20 -9.60 9.76
N CYS A 202 14.48 -8.61 9.21
CA CYS A 202 13.14 -8.80 8.64
C CYS A 202 13.11 -9.86 7.53
N ILE A 203 14.19 -9.98 6.77
CA ILE A 203 14.25 -10.87 5.59
C ILE A 203 15.07 -12.14 5.82
N GLN A 204 15.85 -12.21 6.90
CA GLN A 204 16.70 -13.36 7.22
C GLN A 204 16.13 -14.25 8.33
N GLU A 205 15.22 -13.76 9.14
CA GLU A 205 14.57 -14.54 10.18
C GLU A 205 13.67 -15.63 9.57
N PRO A 206 13.76 -16.90 10.03
CA PRO A 206 12.87 -17.95 9.59
C PRO A 206 11.41 -17.66 9.98
N ALA A 207 10.50 -17.79 9.03
CA ALA A 207 9.08 -17.58 9.27
C ALA A 207 8.51 -18.70 10.17
N PRO A 208 7.61 -18.37 11.12
CA PRO A 208 6.86 -19.37 11.86
C PRO A 208 5.84 -20.06 10.94
N ALA A 209 5.18 -21.12 11.45
CA ALA A 209 4.07 -21.76 10.72
C ALA A 209 3.04 -20.71 10.29
N PRO A 210 2.79 -20.52 8.98
CA PRO A 210 2.05 -19.36 8.51
C PRO A 210 0.54 -19.53 8.66
N LEU A 211 -0.15 -18.43 8.97
CA LEU A 211 -1.60 -18.40 9.18
C LEU A 211 -2.41 -18.78 7.92
N TRP A 212 -1.86 -18.57 6.72
CA TRP A 212 -2.50 -18.96 5.46
C TRP A 212 -2.72 -20.48 5.30
N LYS A 213 -2.07 -21.34 6.10
CA LYS A 213 -2.36 -22.78 6.14
C LYS A 213 -3.74 -23.10 6.73
N SER A 214 -4.32 -22.19 7.50
CA SER A 214 -5.59 -22.37 8.20
C SER A 214 -6.68 -21.34 7.88
N LYS A 215 -6.33 -20.27 7.17
CA LYS A 215 -7.27 -19.19 6.85
C LYS A 215 -7.37 -19.01 5.33
N PRO A 216 -8.58 -18.73 4.80
CA PRO A 216 -8.74 -18.40 3.40
C PRO A 216 -7.94 -17.15 3.03
N SER A 217 -7.35 -17.18 1.85
CA SER A 217 -6.44 -16.14 1.38
C SER A 217 -6.80 -15.65 -0.02
N TRP A 218 -6.61 -14.36 -0.28
CA TRP A 218 -6.69 -13.72 -1.57
C TRP A 218 -5.33 -13.16 -1.96
N TYR A 219 -5.02 -13.18 -3.24
CA TYR A 219 -3.75 -12.69 -3.72
C TYR A 219 -3.92 -11.84 -4.98
N LEU A 220 -3.58 -10.56 -4.90
CA LEU A 220 -3.43 -9.69 -6.05
C LEU A 220 -2.03 -9.89 -6.62
N VAL A 221 -1.95 -10.48 -7.81
CA VAL A 221 -0.70 -10.65 -8.56
C VAL A 221 -0.50 -9.45 -9.48
N ALA A 222 0.62 -8.75 -9.31
CA ALA A 222 1.02 -7.64 -10.18
C ALA A 222 1.85 -8.18 -11.35
N GLU A 223 1.32 -8.09 -12.57
CA GLU A 223 1.97 -8.64 -13.77
C GLU A 223 3.19 -7.82 -14.20
N ASP A 224 3.20 -6.52 -13.88
CA ASP A 224 4.28 -5.58 -14.23
C ASP A 224 5.20 -5.27 -13.04
N ASP A 225 5.18 -6.11 -12.01
CA ASP A 225 5.99 -5.94 -10.79
C ASP A 225 7.49 -6.07 -11.11
N ARG A 226 8.26 -5.01 -10.78
CA ARG A 226 9.71 -4.96 -10.94
C ARG A 226 10.48 -5.27 -9.66
N MET A 227 9.78 -5.47 -8.53
CA MET A 227 10.37 -5.83 -7.25
C MET A 227 10.25 -7.32 -6.97
N ILE A 228 9.05 -7.88 -7.01
CA ILE A 228 8.78 -9.31 -6.79
C ILE A 228 8.36 -9.94 -8.12
N ASN A 229 9.19 -10.83 -8.64
CA ASN A 229 8.91 -11.49 -9.91
C ASN A 229 7.48 -12.07 -9.93
N PRO A 230 6.64 -11.76 -10.94
CA PRO A 230 5.27 -12.31 -11.04
C PRO A 230 5.19 -13.83 -10.99
N LYS A 231 6.24 -14.55 -11.43
CA LYS A 231 6.32 -16.01 -11.29
C LYS A 231 6.42 -16.43 -9.82
N THR A 232 7.20 -15.70 -9.02
CA THR A 232 7.29 -15.92 -7.57
C THR A 232 5.96 -15.65 -6.89
N GLN A 233 5.27 -14.55 -7.26
CA GLN A 233 3.94 -14.24 -6.74
C GLN A 233 2.94 -15.36 -7.03
N ARG A 234 2.88 -15.84 -8.27
CA ARG A 234 2.00 -16.96 -8.67
C ARG A 234 2.34 -18.25 -7.94
N PHE A 235 3.63 -18.55 -7.76
CA PHE A 235 4.06 -19.71 -6.99
C PHE A 235 3.53 -19.67 -5.55
N MET A 236 3.68 -18.53 -4.87
CA MET A 236 3.18 -18.36 -3.49
C MET A 236 1.66 -18.45 -3.43
N ALA A 237 0.96 -17.75 -4.33
CA ALA A 237 -0.50 -17.77 -4.40
C ALA A 237 -1.06 -19.19 -4.62
N ASN A 238 -0.44 -19.97 -5.52
CA ASN A 238 -0.83 -21.36 -5.78
C ASN A 238 -0.55 -22.26 -4.56
N ARG A 239 0.62 -22.12 -3.93
CA ARG A 239 1.00 -22.88 -2.73
C ARG A 239 0.01 -22.67 -1.57
N MET A 240 -0.48 -21.43 -1.41
CA MET A 240 -1.45 -21.06 -0.39
C MET A 240 -2.89 -21.46 -0.74
N HIS A 241 -3.15 -21.99 -1.95
CA HIS A 241 -4.49 -22.16 -2.49
C HIS A 241 -5.32 -20.87 -2.46
N ALA A 242 -4.67 -19.71 -2.65
CA ALA A 242 -5.32 -18.42 -2.58
C ALA A 242 -6.27 -18.18 -3.76
N THR A 243 -7.31 -17.37 -3.53
CA THR A 243 -8.09 -16.80 -4.64
C THR A 243 -7.24 -15.77 -5.35
N VAL A 244 -6.81 -16.07 -6.58
CA VAL A 244 -5.86 -15.23 -7.33
C VAL A 244 -6.59 -14.19 -8.18
N ARG A 245 -6.11 -12.95 -8.13
CA ARG A 245 -6.57 -11.81 -8.94
C ARG A 245 -5.37 -11.17 -9.64
N PRO A 246 -5.05 -11.58 -10.89
CA PRO A 246 -3.98 -10.97 -11.65
C PRO A 246 -4.42 -9.62 -12.22
N HIS A 247 -3.55 -8.62 -12.16
CA HIS A 247 -3.77 -7.30 -12.71
C HIS A 247 -2.51 -6.78 -13.43
N PRO A 248 -2.62 -6.06 -14.55
CA PRO A 248 -1.50 -5.40 -15.21
C PRO A 248 -1.11 -4.11 -14.45
N VAL A 249 -0.57 -4.29 -13.26
CA VAL A 249 -0.19 -3.23 -12.33
C VAL A 249 1.25 -3.42 -11.85
N ASP A 250 1.83 -2.37 -11.30
CA ASP A 250 3.16 -2.37 -10.70
C ASP A 250 3.16 -2.89 -9.26
N HIS A 251 4.35 -2.81 -8.60
CA HIS A 251 4.54 -3.26 -7.24
C HIS A 251 3.67 -2.53 -6.21
N THR A 252 3.23 -1.30 -6.51
CA THR A 252 2.47 -0.44 -5.57
C THR A 252 1.11 -0.03 -6.14
N PRO A 253 0.21 -0.99 -6.42
CA PRO A 253 -1.09 -0.71 -7.06
C PRO A 253 -1.98 0.22 -6.24
N MET A 254 -1.73 0.41 -4.94
CA MET A 254 -2.46 1.36 -4.10
C MET A 254 -2.26 2.82 -4.53
N TYR A 255 -1.20 3.13 -5.28
CA TYR A 255 -0.99 4.46 -5.88
C TYR A 255 -1.57 4.56 -7.29
N SER A 256 -1.29 3.55 -8.13
CA SER A 256 -1.59 3.57 -9.57
C SER A 256 -2.99 3.08 -9.93
N THR A 257 -3.50 2.07 -9.21
CA THR A 257 -4.78 1.41 -9.49
C THR A 257 -5.48 0.99 -8.19
N PRO A 258 -5.83 1.96 -7.30
CA PRO A 258 -6.37 1.66 -5.98
C PRO A 258 -7.67 0.84 -6.02
N THR A 259 -8.47 0.95 -7.07
CA THR A 259 -9.71 0.17 -7.25
C THR A 259 -9.44 -1.32 -7.29
N ALA A 260 -8.37 -1.79 -7.96
CA ALA A 260 -8.02 -3.21 -7.99
C ALA A 260 -7.71 -3.75 -6.58
N VAL A 261 -7.04 -2.94 -5.75
CA VAL A 261 -6.74 -3.30 -4.35
C VAL A 261 -8.01 -3.34 -3.50
N VAL A 262 -8.85 -2.31 -3.62
CA VAL A 262 -10.14 -2.23 -2.90
C VAL A 262 -11.04 -3.42 -3.25
N ASP A 263 -11.13 -3.77 -4.53
CA ASP A 263 -12.01 -4.86 -5.01
C ASP A 263 -11.59 -6.21 -4.43
N VAL A 264 -10.29 -6.53 -4.39
CA VAL A 264 -9.78 -7.77 -3.79
C VAL A 264 -10.03 -7.81 -2.28
N ILE A 265 -9.84 -6.67 -1.58
CA ILE A 265 -10.13 -6.58 -0.13
C ILE A 265 -11.62 -6.77 0.13
N LEU A 266 -12.49 -6.10 -0.65
CA LEU A 266 -13.95 -6.24 -0.49
C LEU A 266 -14.43 -7.64 -0.84
N GLU A 267 -13.82 -8.33 -1.81
CA GLU A 267 -14.15 -9.72 -2.11
C GLU A 267 -13.87 -10.62 -0.90
N ALA A 268 -12.68 -10.48 -0.29
CA ALA A 268 -12.32 -11.20 0.93
C ALA A 268 -13.28 -10.88 2.09
N ALA A 269 -13.58 -9.60 2.30
CA ALA A 269 -14.49 -9.15 3.35
C ALA A 269 -15.91 -9.72 3.17
N ARG A 270 -16.47 -9.68 1.95
CA ARG A 270 -17.80 -10.27 1.67
C ARG A 270 -17.85 -11.76 1.94
N LYS A 271 -16.78 -12.48 1.67
CA LYS A 271 -16.73 -13.93 1.90
C LYS A 271 -16.55 -14.30 3.35
N THR A 272 -15.94 -13.44 4.17
CA THR A 272 -15.53 -13.82 5.53
C THR A 272 -16.09 -12.94 6.64
N LEU A 273 -16.58 -11.74 6.32
CA LEU A 273 -17.13 -10.79 7.28
C LEU A 273 -18.61 -10.46 7.05
N ALA A 274 -19.24 -10.97 5.98
CA ALA A 274 -20.67 -10.72 5.73
C ALA A 274 -21.53 -11.19 6.91
N GLN A 275 -22.67 -10.51 7.13
CA GLN A 275 -23.70 -11.01 8.04
C GLN A 275 -24.29 -12.33 7.50
N ASP A 276 -24.59 -13.27 8.39
CA ASP A 276 -25.30 -14.48 8.00
C ASP A 276 -26.70 -14.09 7.53
N SER A 277 -27.03 -14.43 6.27
CA SER A 277 -28.34 -14.12 5.65
C SER A 277 -29.53 -14.86 6.28
N SER A 278 -29.38 -15.40 7.50
CA SER A 278 -30.34 -16.29 8.17
C SER A 278 -31.37 -15.57 9.07
N TYR A 279 -31.52 -14.22 8.98
CA TYR A 279 -32.61 -13.50 9.62
C TYR A 279 -33.50 -12.82 8.56
N GLY A 280 -34.44 -13.63 8.02
CA GLY A 280 -35.43 -13.13 7.05
C GLY A 280 -36.36 -14.24 6.55
N ASN A 281 -37.02 -14.93 7.46
CA ASN A 281 -38.27 -15.65 7.19
C ASN A 281 -39.25 -15.41 8.32
#